data_d12af53f5c30d3c6a11487c03b84590a
#
_entry.id   d12af53f5c30d3c6a11487c03b84590a
#
_cell.length_a   1.000
_cell.length_b   1.000
_cell.length_c   1.000
_cell.angle_alpha   90.00
_cell.angle_beta   90.00
_cell.angle_gamma   90.00
#
_symmetry.space_group_name_H-M   'P 1'
#
loop_
_entity.id
_entity.type
_entity.pdbx_description
1 polymer ?
#
loop_
_entity_poly.entity_id
_entity_poly.type
_entity_poly.pdbx_seq_one_letter_code
_entity_poly.pdbx_strand_id
1 'polypeptide(L)'
;MTLSGRVTLPRERLAVDVLDAARLLLGCHLLADTPDGEVAVRLVEVEAYRGADDPAAHSYRGRTARNAVMFGPPGHLYVYFVYGLHFCANISCLPDGDAGAVLLRAGEVVSDLGVARRRRPTARSAGELRLSLIHI
;
A
#
# COMPACT_ATOMS: atom_id res chain seq x y z
N MET A 1 -5.01 13.30 17.70
CA MET A 1 -3.66 13.82 17.49
C MET A 1 -3.51 14.23 16.04
N THR A 2 -3.61 15.51 15.77
CA THR A 2 -3.33 16.04 14.43
C THR A 2 -1.83 15.97 14.21
N LEU A 3 -1.40 15.26 13.18
CA LEU A 3 0.00 15.25 12.75
C LEU A 3 0.31 16.58 12.07
N SER A 4 0.49 17.61 12.87
CA SER A 4 0.96 18.91 12.40
C SER A 4 2.37 18.74 11.83
N GLY A 5 2.61 19.23 10.63
CA GLY A 5 3.91 19.10 9.95
C GLY A 5 4.04 17.93 8.98
N ARG A 6 2.94 17.33 8.54
CA ARG A 6 2.96 16.27 7.51
C ARG A 6 3.49 16.81 6.19
N VAL A 7 4.47 16.09 5.65
CA VAL A 7 4.94 16.29 4.28
C VAL A 7 4.48 15.09 3.45
N THR A 8 3.68 15.33 2.44
CA THR A 8 3.26 14.30 1.50
C THR A 8 4.43 13.89 0.62
N LEU A 9 4.68 12.58 0.50
CA LEU A 9 5.66 12.05 -0.44
C LEU A 9 5.19 12.36 -1.87
N PRO A 10 5.96 13.16 -2.66
CA PRO A 10 5.59 13.41 -4.04
C PRO A 10 5.60 12.12 -4.85
N ARG A 11 4.59 11.94 -5.71
CA ARG A 11 4.46 10.73 -6.55
C ARG A 11 5.69 10.51 -7.43
N GLU A 12 6.29 11.57 -7.94
CA GLU A 12 7.48 11.53 -8.80
C GLU A 12 8.67 10.84 -8.13
N ARG A 13 8.72 10.85 -6.78
CA ARG A 13 9.76 10.14 -6.03
C ARG A 13 9.63 8.62 -6.15
N LEU A 14 8.49 8.13 -6.58
CA LEU A 14 8.22 6.70 -6.80
C LEU A 14 8.48 6.26 -8.26
N ALA A 15 8.87 7.19 -9.15
CA ALA A 15 9.31 6.89 -10.51
C ALA A 15 10.75 6.32 -10.53
N VAL A 16 10.97 5.28 -9.74
CA VAL A 16 12.28 4.64 -9.52
C VAL A 16 12.09 3.11 -9.50
N ASP A 17 13.21 2.38 -9.51
CA ASP A 17 13.17 0.92 -9.38
C ASP A 17 12.36 0.48 -8.16
N VAL A 18 11.70 -0.66 -8.27
CA VAL A 18 10.79 -1.17 -7.23
C VAL A 18 11.48 -1.38 -5.88
N LEU A 19 12.76 -1.75 -5.88
CA LEU A 19 13.52 -1.91 -4.63
C LEU A 19 13.77 -0.56 -3.95
N ASP A 20 14.07 0.47 -4.74
CA ASP A 20 14.26 1.82 -4.22
C ASP A 20 12.94 2.41 -3.74
N ALA A 21 11.85 2.18 -4.48
CA ALA A 21 10.50 2.57 -4.06
C ALA A 21 10.10 1.88 -2.74
N ALA A 22 10.39 0.58 -2.60
CA ALA A 22 10.12 -0.16 -1.38
C ALA A 22 10.88 0.41 -0.17
N ARG A 23 12.16 0.73 -0.34
CA ARG A 23 12.97 1.35 0.73
C ARG A 23 12.45 2.74 1.10
N LEU A 24 12.00 3.50 0.11
CA LEU A 24 11.44 4.84 0.33
C LEU A 24 10.13 4.78 1.10
N LEU A 25 9.29 3.77 0.85
CA LEU A 25 8.00 3.60 1.49
C LEU A 25 8.09 3.07 2.93
N LEU A 26 9.11 2.29 3.25
CA LEU A 26 9.32 1.81 4.62
C LEU A 26 9.47 2.98 5.59
N GLY A 27 8.67 2.98 6.65
CA GLY A 27 8.62 4.06 7.65
C GLY A 27 7.72 5.23 7.28
N CYS A 28 7.22 5.30 6.04
CA CYS A 28 6.21 6.29 5.66
C CYS A 28 4.88 6.00 6.35
N HIS A 29 4.07 7.04 6.50
CA HIS A 29 2.71 6.92 7.00
C HIS A 29 1.71 6.86 5.84
N LEU A 30 0.89 5.82 5.84
CA LEU A 30 -0.30 5.73 5.00
C LEU A 30 -1.48 6.30 5.78
N LEU A 31 -2.15 7.29 5.20
CA LEU A 31 -3.28 7.95 5.83
C LEU A 31 -4.56 7.61 5.09
N ALA A 32 -5.57 7.17 5.83
CA ALA A 32 -6.92 6.98 5.32
C ALA A 32 -7.87 7.88 6.11
N ASP A 33 -8.32 8.93 5.45
CA ASP A 33 -9.29 9.87 6.00
C ASP A 33 -10.68 9.57 5.46
N THR A 34 -11.59 9.24 6.35
CA THR A 34 -12.97 8.90 6.02
C THR A 34 -13.93 9.58 6.99
N PRO A 35 -15.25 9.61 6.70
CA PRO A 35 -16.24 10.17 7.64
C PRO A 35 -16.19 9.58 9.05
N ASP A 36 -15.70 8.35 9.22
CA ASP A 36 -15.55 7.70 10.53
C ASP A 36 -14.37 8.25 11.34
N GLY A 37 -13.49 8.98 10.69
CA GLY A 37 -12.25 9.48 11.25
C GLY A 37 -11.02 9.03 10.47
N GLU A 38 -9.86 9.52 10.86
CA GLU A 38 -8.58 9.21 10.24
C GLU A 38 -7.93 8.00 10.88
N VAL A 39 -7.37 7.13 10.02
CA VAL A 39 -6.42 6.10 10.44
C VAL A 39 -5.08 6.37 9.78
N ALA A 40 -4.03 6.42 10.57
CA ALA A 40 -2.65 6.54 10.12
C ALA A 40 -1.89 5.26 10.47
N VAL A 41 -1.17 4.71 9.49
CA VAL A 41 -0.40 3.49 9.62
C VAL A 41 1.03 3.77 9.17
N ARG A 42 2.00 3.46 10.00
CA ARG A 42 3.41 3.48 9.61
C ARG A 42 3.76 2.15 8.96
N LEU A 43 4.24 2.19 7.71
CA LEU A 43 4.58 1.00 6.95
C LEU A 43 5.86 0.34 7.52
N VAL A 44 5.75 -0.93 7.88
CA VAL A 44 6.86 -1.70 8.49
C VAL A 44 7.28 -2.91 7.67
N GLU A 45 6.46 -3.36 6.72
CA GLU A 45 6.77 -4.47 5.83
C GLU A 45 6.14 -4.23 4.46
N VAL A 46 6.94 -4.38 3.43
CA VAL A 46 6.52 -4.24 2.02
C VAL A 46 7.17 -5.31 1.15
N GLU A 47 6.59 -5.57 -0.02
CA GLU A 47 7.17 -6.46 -1.03
C GLU A 47 7.24 -5.74 -2.38
N ALA A 48 8.36 -5.89 -3.08
CA ALA A 48 8.58 -5.26 -4.37
C ALA A 48 8.34 -6.24 -5.52
N TYR A 49 7.57 -5.82 -6.54
CA TYR A 49 7.24 -6.62 -7.73
C TYR A 49 7.57 -5.84 -9.00
N ARG A 50 8.43 -6.40 -9.86
CA ARG A 50 8.91 -5.75 -11.10
C ARG A 50 8.03 -5.93 -12.33
N GLY A 51 6.86 -6.45 -12.23
CA GLY A 51 5.99 -6.58 -13.39
C GLY A 51 6.48 -7.61 -14.40
N ALA A 52 6.89 -7.18 -15.59
CA ALA A 52 7.27 -8.08 -16.68
C ALA A 52 8.45 -9.00 -16.35
N ASP A 53 9.33 -8.59 -15.46
CA ASP A 53 10.52 -9.36 -15.05
C ASP A 53 10.24 -10.30 -13.86
N ASP A 54 9.02 -10.26 -13.31
CA ASP A 54 8.66 -11.03 -12.12
C ASP A 54 7.40 -11.85 -12.37
N PRO A 55 7.53 -13.20 -12.49
CA PRO A 55 6.38 -14.08 -12.70
C PRO A 55 5.31 -14.01 -11.59
N ALA A 56 5.68 -13.58 -10.40
CA ALA A 56 4.74 -13.41 -9.29
C ALA A 56 3.92 -12.11 -9.37
N ALA A 57 4.32 -11.17 -10.24
CA ALA A 57 3.60 -9.92 -10.40
C ALA A 57 2.32 -10.10 -11.23
N HIS A 58 1.25 -9.39 -10.88
CA HIS A 58 -0.01 -9.39 -11.63
C HIS A 58 0.14 -8.81 -13.05
N SER A 59 1.17 -8.04 -13.30
CA SER A 59 1.47 -7.41 -14.59
C SER A 59 2.42 -8.22 -15.47
N TYR A 60 2.87 -9.40 -15.03
CA TYR A 60 3.84 -10.23 -15.77
C TYR A 60 3.41 -10.54 -17.20
N ARG A 61 2.12 -10.79 -17.42
CA ARG A 61 1.54 -11.12 -18.74
C ARG A 61 1.09 -9.89 -19.54
N GLY A 62 1.49 -8.67 -19.10
CA GLY A 62 1.14 -7.44 -19.77
C GLY A 62 -0.09 -6.74 -19.19
N ARG A 63 -0.46 -5.63 -19.82
CA ARG A 63 -1.53 -4.75 -19.35
C ARG A 63 -2.91 -5.34 -19.59
N THR A 64 -3.75 -5.26 -18.54
CA THR A 64 -5.18 -5.57 -18.60
C THR A 64 -5.96 -4.41 -17.97
N ALA A 65 -7.30 -4.37 -18.14
CA ALA A 65 -8.13 -3.38 -17.47
C ALA A 65 -8.00 -3.44 -15.94
N ARG A 66 -7.79 -4.64 -15.39
CA ARG A 66 -7.65 -4.87 -13.94
C ARG A 66 -6.36 -4.32 -13.36
N ASN A 67 -5.24 -4.42 -14.09
CA ASN A 67 -3.92 -4.01 -13.62
C ASN A 67 -3.40 -2.73 -14.30
N ALA A 68 -4.24 -2.01 -15.04
CA ALA A 68 -3.85 -0.83 -15.79
C ALA A 68 -3.15 0.24 -14.93
N VAL A 69 -3.51 0.37 -13.66
CA VAL A 69 -2.89 1.32 -12.72
C VAL A 69 -1.40 1.04 -12.53
N MET A 70 -0.96 -0.23 -12.59
CA MET A 70 0.46 -0.59 -12.47
C MET A 70 1.31 -0.10 -13.63
N PHE A 71 0.71 0.12 -14.81
CA PHE A 71 1.36 0.63 -16.02
C PHE A 71 1.23 2.14 -16.18
N GLY A 72 0.47 2.80 -15.30
CA GLY A 72 0.27 4.24 -15.32
C GLY A 72 1.34 5.01 -14.53
N PRO A 73 1.08 6.29 -14.24
CA PRO A 73 1.99 7.11 -13.46
C PRO A 73 2.28 6.50 -12.07
N PRO A 74 3.48 6.75 -11.51
CA PRO A 74 3.83 6.23 -10.19
C PRO A 74 2.98 6.84 -9.08
N GLY A 75 2.96 6.17 -7.92
CA GLY A 75 2.31 6.67 -6.72
C GLY A 75 0.79 6.55 -6.70
N HIS A 76 0.22 5.67 -7.51
CA HIS A 76 -1.20 5.33 -7.51
C HIS A 76 -1.45 4.04 -6.74
N LEU A 77 -2.57 4.00 -6.04
CA LEU A 77 -2.99 2.82 -5.29
C LEU A 77 -3.67 1.82 -6.22
N TYR A 78 -3.16 0.60 -6.22
CA TYR A 78 -3.76 -0.55 -6.90
C TYR A 78 -4.23 -1.57 -5.85
N VAL A 79 -5.54 -1.78 -5.79
CA VAL A 79 -6.15 -2.69 -4.81
C VAL A 79 -6.84 -3.83 -5.54
N TYR A 80 -6.59 -5.05 -5.10
CA TYR A 80 -7.27 -6.23 -5.64
C TYR A 80 -7.70 -7.18 -4.53
N PHE A 81 -8.74 -7.96 -4.82
CA PHE A 81 -9.32 -8.92 -3.91
C PHE A 81 -8.72 -10.31 -4.17
N VAL A 82 -8.25 -10.99 -3.12
CA VAL A 82 -7.59 -12.29 -3.21
C VAL A 82 -8.26 -13.32 -2.34
N TYR A 83 -8.25 -14.56 -2.81
CA TYR A 83 -8.78 -15.74 -2.10
C TYR A 83 -10.24 -15.59 -1.62
N GLY A 84 -11.00 -14.68 -2.21
CA GLY A 84 -12.38 -14.41 -1.81
C GLY A 84 -12.54 -13.81 -0.41
N LEU A 85 -11.46 -13.39 0.26
CA LEU A 85 -11.47 -12.95 1.65
C LEU A 85 -10.74 -11.65 1.94
N HIS A 86 -9.72 -11.30 1.14
CA HIS A 86 -8.78 -10.23 1.48
C HIS A 86 -8.54 -9.26 0.34
N PHE A 87 -8.21 -8.02 0.69
CA PHE A 87 -7.73 -7.01 -0.26
C PHE A 87 -6.22 -6.83 -0.11
N CYS A 88 -5.52 -6.79 -1.24
CA CYS A 88 -4.12 -6.40 -1.30
C CYS A 88 -4.00 -4.99 -1.82
N ALA A 89 -3.24 -4.16 -1.13
CA ALA A 89 -2.98 -2.77 -1.51
C ALA A 89 -1.55 -2.63 -2.00
N ASN A 90 -1.41 -2.09 -3.21
CA ASN A 90 -0.11 -1.88 -3.86
C ASN A 90 0.03 -0.41 -4.27
N ILE A 91 1.25 0.08 -4.26
CA ILE A 91 1.57 1.41 -4.78
C ILE A 91 2.38 1.23 -6.06
N SER A 92 1.90 1.81 -7.16
CA SER A 92 2.62 1.79 -8.43
C SER A 92 3.92 2.59 -8.34
N CYS A 93 4.95 2.09 -9.02
CA CYS A 93 6.25 2.73 -9.13
C CYS A 93 6.79 2.52 -10.54
N LEU A 94 8.01 2.93 -10.80
CA LEU A 94 8.62 3.05 -12.12
C LEU A 94 8.02 4.19 -12.95
N PRO A 95 8.72 4.66 -14.01
CA PRO A 95 8.19 5.66 -14.91
C PRO A 95 6.87 5.22 -15.57
N ASP A 96 6.06 6.20 -15.98
CA ASP A 96 4.80 5.95 -16.68
C ASP A 96 5.00 5.02 -17.89
N GLY A 97 4.16 4.03 -18.02
CA GLY A 97 4.23 3.00 -19.06
C GLY A 97 4.96 1.72 -18.64
N ASP A 98 5.79 1.77 -17.62
CA ASP A 98 6.44 0.59 -17.04
C ASP A 98 5.63 0.05 -15.86
N ALA A 99 5.57 -1.27 -15.71
CA ALA A 99 4.80 -1.89 -14.64
C ALA A 99 5.69 -2.31 -13.49
N GLY A 100 5.43 -1.74 -12.33
CA GLY A 100 6.04 -2.13 -11.07
C GLY A 100 5.19 -1.67 -9.91
N ALA A 101 5.23 -2.41 -8.82
CA ALA A 101 4.46 -2.07 -7.64
C ALA A 101 5.12 -2.54 -6.36
N VAL A 102 4.81 -1.87 -5.29
CA VAL A 102 5.17 -2.26 -3.93
C VAL A 102 3.90 -2.66 -3.19
N LEU A 103 3.83 -3.92 -2.77
CA LEU A 103 2.74 -4.45 -1.95
C LEU A 103 2.96 -4.01 -0.50
N LEU A 104 1.93 -3.42 0.08
CA LEU A 104 1.91 -3.02 1.48
C LEU A 104 1.49 -4.23 2.33
N ARG A 105 2.43 -4.78 3.11
CA ARG A 105 2.22 -6.02 3.87
C ARG A 105 1.76 -5.80 5.30
N ALA A 106 2.41 -4.93 6.00
CA ALA A 106 2.11 -4.66 7.39
C ALA A 106 2.41 -3.22 7.77
N GLY A 107 1.64 -2.72 8.73
CA GLY A 107 1.83 -1.39 9.27
C GLY A 107 1.47 -1.33 10.75
N GLU A 108 2.05 -0.37 11.44
CA GLU A 108 1.73 -0.05 12.82
C GLU A 108 0.74 1.11 12.85
N VAL A 109 -0.40 0.91 13.49
CA VAL A 109 -1.38 2.01 13.67
C VAL A 109 -0.78 3.05 14.62
N VAL A 110 -0.60 4.27 14.11
CA VAL A 110 -0.01 5.41 14.85
C VAL A 110 -1.02 6.51 15.14
N SER A 111 -2.28 6.32 14.76
CA SER A 111 -3.40 7.19 15.08
C SER A 111 -4.26 6.59 16.20
N ASP A 112 -5.45 7.15 16.42
CA ASP A 112 -6.40 6.63 17.39
C ASP A 112 -6.80 5.18 17.05
N LEU A 113 -6.54 4.25 17.98
CA LEU A 113 -6.85 2.84 17.82
C LEU A 113 -8.37 2.59 17.78
N GLY A 114 -9.18 3.46 18.34
CA GLY A 114 -10.63 3.31 18.34
C GLY A 114 -11.21 3.27 16.94
N VAL A 115 -10.78 4.17 16.05
CA VAL A 115 -11.22 4.19 14.64
C VAL A 115 -10.76 2.93 13.92
N ALA A 116 -9.49 2.55 14.08
CA ALA A 116 -8.95 1.35 13.46
C ALA A 116 -9.70 0.08 13.91
N ARG A 117 -10.01 -0.03 15.20
CA ARG A 117 -10.77 -1.16 15.75
C ARG A 117 -12.20 -1.23 15.22
N ARG A 118 -12.85 -0.09 15.06
CA ARG A 118 -14.20 -0.06 14.47
C ARG A 118 -14.21 -0.56 13.03
N ARG A 119 -13.16 -0.25 12.25
CA ARG A 119 -13.02 -0.73 10.86
C ARG A 119 -12.63 -2.20 10.77
N ARG A 120 -12.01 -2.73 11.81
CA ARG A 120 -11.55 -4.11 11.88
C ARG A 120 -12.00 -4.77 13.20
N PRO A 121 -13.30 -5.02 13.36
CA PRO A 121 -13.86 -5.53 14.62
C PRO A 121 -13.39 -6.95 14.97
N THR A 122 -12.88 -7.70 13.98
CA THR A 122 -12.34 -9.05 14.21
C THR A 122 -10.95 -9.04 14.86
N ALA A 123 -10.24 -7.91 14.84
CA ALA A 123 -8.94 -7.79 15.49
C ALA A 123 -9.10 -7.78 17.02
N ARG A 124 -8.45 -8.73 17.70
CA ARG A 124 -8.56 -8.93 19.15
C ARG A 124 -7.55 -8.09 19.93
N SER A 125 -6.50 -7.62 19.28
CA SER A 125 -5.42 -6.86 19.91
C SER A 125 -4.88 -5.79 18.95
N ALA A 126 -4.12 -4.85 19.51
CA ALA A 126 -3.38 -3.87 18.70
C ALA A 126 -2.35 -4.55 17.77
N GLY A 127 -1.79 -5.69 18.20
CA GLY A 127 -0.90 -6.50 17.37
C GLY A 127 -1.58 -7.06 16.13
N GLU A 128 -2.83 -7.50 16.25
CA GLU A 128 -3.60 -7.98 15.09
C GLU A 128 -3.95 -6.86 14.11
N LEU A 129 -4.09 -5.62 14.56
CA LEU A 129 -4.27 -4.47 13.69
C LEU A 129 -3.03 -4.16 12.85
N ARG A 130 -1.86 -4.64 13.26
CA ARG A 130 -0.60 -4.51 12.53
C ARG A 130 -0.44 -5.52 11.41
N LEU A 131 -1.20 -6.61 11.46
CA LEU A 131 -1.02 -7.73 10.56
C LEU A 131 -1.23 -7.32 9.11
N SER A 132 -0.58 -8.11 8.29
CA SER A 132 -0.58 -8.05 6.84
C SER A 132 -1.84 -7.43 6.28
N LEU A 133 -1.69 -6.47 5.39
CA LEU A 133 -2.78 -5.88 4.62
C LEU A 133 -3.54 -6.91 3.76
N ILE A 134 -2.99 -8.11 3.63
CA ILE A 134 -3.71 -9.28 3.10
C ILE A 134 -4.90 -9.67 4.00
N HIS A 135 -4.85 -9.34 5.27
CA HIS A 135 -5.88 -9.70 6.26
C HIS A 135 -6.83 -8.53 6.63
N ILE A 136 -6.81 -7.47 5.87
CA ILE A 136 -7.72 -6.34 6.06
C ILE A 136 -9.13 -6.70 5.57
#